data_0221606527173bc8ce91e90d8fc99220
#
_entry.id   0221606527173bc8ce91e90d8fc99220
#
_cell.length_a   1.000
_cell.length_b   1.000
_cell.length_c   1.000
_cell.angle_alpha   90.00
_cell.angle_beta   90.00
_cell.angle_gamma   90.00
#
_symmetry.space_group_name_H-M   'P 1'
#
loop_
_entity.id
_entity.type
_entity.pdbx_description
1 polymer ?
#
loop_
_entity_poly.entity_id
_entity_poly.type
_entity_poly.pdbx_seq_one_letter_code
_entity_poly.pdbx_strand_id
1 'polypeptide(L)'
;ADRKYREKLSGSRAGINMTKHELRKKDGIVSPLIEQGQSPYQIITNHPELDMSVRSLYTYLDQGLFTARNIDLKRKPGFKPRKCHKTQITNRMVFEKRLFSDFCELQLSSFVEMDTVHSSRESSKTLLTFFFTKEKLFLAFLLNRCTKGAVRLIFDRLEKRMGTYEFLSVFEYILTDRGSEFGDPVALETGLDEIQRTSIYYCDPMRSGQKGGLEQAHTMLRMVLPKGTSFEFLTQWDVNLIVNHINSTPRESLNGRTPYDTALETLGKETLNAFQLKRIDPDLVN
;
A
#
# COMPACT_ATOMS: atom_id res chain seq x y z
N ALA A 1 -7.93 -50.46 11.54
CA ALA A 1 -8.83 -49.52 12.25
C ALA A 1 -8.55 -48.08 11.84
N ASP A 2 -7.30 -47.59 11.82
CA ASP A 2 -6.91 -46.19 11.53
C ASP A 2 -7.28 -45.71 10.12
N ARG A 3 -7.19 -46.56 9.10
CA ARG A 3 -7.51 -46.18 7.72
C ARG A 3 -9.01 -45.88 7.55
N LYS A 4 -9.88 -46.74 8.07
CA LYS A 4 -11.33 -46.51 8.05
C LYS A 4 -11.76 -45.32 8.91
N TYR A 5 -11.05 -45.05 9.99
CA TYR A 5 -11.30 -43.90 10.82
C TYR A 5 -10.90 -42.57 10.11
N ARG A 6 -9.75 -42.57 9.42
CA ARG A 6 -9.30 -41.40 8.60
C ARG A 6 -10.21 -41.17 7.39
N GLU A 7 -10.69 -42.24 6.73
CA GLU A 7 -11.66 -42.16 5.62
C GLU A 7 -13.02 -41.62 6.10
N LYS A 8 -13.51 -42.03 7.26
CA LYS A 8 -14.71 -41.42 7.88
C LYS A 8 -14.53 -39.96 8.28
N LEU A 9 -13.39 -39.61 8.83
CA LEU A 9 -13.06 -38.21 9.20
C LEU A 9 -12.91 -37.35 7.94
N SER A 10 -12.31 -37.79 6.88
CA SER A 10 -12.22 -37.05 5.62
C SER A 10 -13.58 -36.89 4.96
N GLY A 11 -14.43 -37.89 4.98
CA GLY A 11 -15.79 -37.85 4.44
C GLY A 11 -16.75 -36.95 5.26
N SER A 12 -16.60 -36.87 6.58
CA SER A 12 -17.44 -36.05 7.43
C SER A 12 -17.18 -34.53 7.27
N ARG A 13 -16.05 -34.15 6.70
CA ARG A 13 -15.68 -32.77 6.37
C ARG A 13 -15.91 -32.40 4.90
N ALA A 14 -16.36 -33.36 4.09
CA ALA A 14 -16.70 -33.14 2.69
C ALA A 14 -18.13 -32.58 2.61
N GLY A 15 -18.28 -31.39 2.04
CA GLY A 15 -19.59 -30.80 1.79
C GLY A 15 -19.66 -29.34 2.29
N ILE A 16 -20.77 -28.72 1.99
CA ILE A 16 -21.07 -27.32 2.34
C ILE A 16 -21.91 -27.36 3.61
N ASN A 17 -21.45 -26.66 4.65
CA ASN A 17 -22.22 -26.53 5.90
C ASN A 17 -23.24 -25.38 5.78
N MET A 18 -24.04 -25.37 4.71
CA MET A 18 -25.12 -24.39 4.49
C MET A 18 -26.16 -24.93 3.52
N THR A 19 -27.38 -24.40 3.63
CA THR A 19 -28.47 -24.72 2.71
C THR A 19 -28.31 -24.02 1.35
N LYS A 20 -29.00 -24.53 0.32
CA LYS A 20 -28.99 -23.87 -1.01
C LYS A 20 -29.56 -22.44 -0.95
N HIS A 21 -30.46 -22.15 -0.02
CA HIS A 21 -31.02 -20.82 0.14
C HIS A 21 -29.99 -19.85 0.73
N GLU A 22 -29.28 -20.26 1.77
CA GLU A 22 -28.19 -19.50 2.39
C GLU A 22 -27.06 -19.25 1.41
N LEU A 23 -26.69 -20.27 0.60
CA LEU A 23 -25.67 -20.13 -0.42
C LEU A 23 -26.05 -19.03 -1.43
N ARG A 24 -27.30 -19.04 -1.93
CA ARG A 24 -27.76 -18.00 -2.87
C ARG A 24 -27.78 -16.60 -2.26
N LYS A 25 -28.15 -16.49 -0.98
CA LYS A 25 -28.14 -15.20 -0.27
C LYS A 25 -26.70 -14.67 -0.14
N LYS A 26 -25.75 -15.53 0.24
CA LYS A 26 -24.34 -15.19 0.35
C LYS A 26 -23.70 -14.88 -1.03
N ASP A 27 -24.09 -15.61 -2.07
CA ASP A 27 -23.63 -15.37 -3.44
C ASP A 27 -24.04 -14.01 -3.96
N GLY A 28 -25.25 -13.55 -3.62
CA GLY A 28 -25.75 -12.21 -3.97
C GLY A 28 -24.93 -11.06 -3.38
N ILE A 29 -24.17 -11.30 -2.31
CA ILE A 29 -23.24 -10.32 -1.69
C ILE A 29 -21.83 -10.56 -2.26
N VAL A 30 -21.35 -11.80 -2.20
CA VAL A 30 -19.94 -12.15 -2.48
C VAL A 30 -19.58 -11.93 -3.95
N SER A 31 -20.39 -12.43 -4.89
CA SER A 31 -20.03 -12.42 -6.30
C SER A 31 -19.91 -11.02 -6.89
N PRO A 32 -20.86 -10.09 -6.68
CA PRO A 32 -20.73 -8.71 -7.16
C PRO A 32 -19.49 -7.99 -6.60
N LEU A 33 -19.15 -8.20 -5.32
CA LEU A 33 -17.99 -7.58 -4.68
C LEU A 33 -16.66 -8.14 -5.21
N ILE A 34 -16.59 -9.44 -5.51
CA ILE A 34 -15.43 -10.05 -6.18
C ILE A 34 -15.26 -9.48 -7.59
N GLU A 35 -16.36 -9.35 -8.35
CA GLU A 35 -16.36 -8.79 -9.70
C GLU A 35 -15.92 -7.32 -9.72
N GLN A 36 -16.27 -6.55 -8.68
CA GLN A 36 -15.74 -5.21 -8.43
C GLN A 36 -14.24 -5.19 -8.11
N GLY A 37 -13.65 -6.35 -7.80
CA GLY A 37 -12.24 -6.50 -7.46
C GLY A 37 -11.93 -6.44 -5.96
N GLN A 38 -12.90 -6.63 -5.08
CA GLN A 38 -12.63 -6.79 -3.65
C GLN A 38 -11.98 -8.14 -3.34
N SER A 39 -11.09 -8.16 -2.37
CA SER A 39 -10.46 -9.42 -1.92
C SER A 39 -11.39 -10.20 -0.98
N PRO A 40 -11.30 -11.55 -0.93
CA PRO A 40 -12.06 -12.34 0.04
C PRO A 40 -11.90 -11.89 1.49
N TYR A 41 -10.72 -11.44 1.89
CA TYR A 41 -10.47 -10.87 3.21
C TYR A 41 -11.30 -9.59 3.46
N GLN A 42 -11.27 -8.67 2.51
CA GLN A 42 -12.02 -7.41 2.56
C GLN A 42 -13.53 -7.66 2.69
N ILE A 43 -14.07 -8.58 1.87
CA ILE A 43 -15.49 -8.94 1.87
C ILE A 43 -15.90 -9.48 3.24
N ILE A 44 -15.18 -10.47 3.77
CA ILE A 44 -15.52 -11.07 5.08
C ILE A 44 -15.39 -10.06 6.22
N THR A 45 -14.42 -9.14 6.16
CA THR A 45 -14.22 -8.12 7.20
C THR A 45 -15.35 -7.09 7.20
N ASN A 46 -15.82 -6.69 6.02
CA ASN A 46 -16.86 -5.69 5.87
C ASN A 46 -18.28 -6.26 6.06
N HIS A 47 -18.47 -7.57 5.83
CA HIS A 47 -19.75 -8.28 5.86
C HIS A 47 -19.74 -9.42 6.89
N PRO A 48 -19.73 -9.11 8.20
CA PRO A 48 -19.76 -10.13 9.27
C PRO A 48 -21.02 -10.99 9.24
N GLU A 49 -22.12 -10.51 8.62
CA GLU A 49 -23.35 -11.25 8.41
C GLU A 49 -23.20 -12.49 7.51
N LEU A 50 -22.11 -12.57 6.75
CA LEU A 50 -21.79 -13.75 5.94
C LEU A 50 -21.46 -14.98 6.82
N ASP A 51 -21.08 -14.75 8.09
CA ASP A 51 -20.76 -15.82 9.05
C ASP A 51 -19.93 -16.95 8.44
N MET A 52 -18.78 -16.60 7.88
CA MET A 52 -17.83 -17.52 7.27
C MET A 52 -16.39 -17.04 7.39
N SER A 53 -15.45 -17.98 7.38
CA SER A 53 -14.03 -17.65 7.37
C SER A 53 -13.55 -17.30 5.95
N VAL A 54 -12.50 -16.50 5.85
CA VAL A 54 -11.80 -16.20 4.59
C VAL A 54 -11.37 -17.50 3.87
N ARG A 55 -10.91 -18.50 4.63
CA ARG A 55 -10.53 -19.81 4.11
C ARG A 55 -11.72 -20.56 3.51
N SER A 56 -12.88 -20.51 4.17
CA SER A 56 -14.12 -21.12 3.67
C SER A 56 -14.55 -20.47 2.35
N LEU A 57 -14.44 -19.12 2.25
CA LEU A 57 -14.76 -18.40 1.03
C LEU A 57 -13.87 -18.82 -0.14
N TYR A 58 -12.54 -18.92 0.06
CA TYR A 58 -11.64 -19.45 -0.97
C TYR A 58 -12.01 -20.89 -1.37
N THR A 59 -12.31 -21.77 -0.40
CA THR A 59 -12.69 -23.17 -0.68
C THR A 59 -13.95 -23.24 -1.52
N TYR A 60 -14.94 -22.39 -1.23
CA TYR A 60 -16.22 -22.39 -1.96
C TYR A 60 -16.07 -21.78 -3.37
N LEU A 61 -15.20 -20.81 -3.57
CA LEU A 61 -14.81 -20.29 -4.89
C LEU A 61 -14.10 -21.38 -5.71
N ASP A 62 -13.15 -22.12 -5.10
CA ASP A 62 -12.44 -23.24 -5.74
C ASP A 62 -13.41 -24.36 -6.18
N GLN A 63 -14.42 -24.65 -5.36
CA GLN A 63 -15.46 -25.64 -5.65
C GLN A 63 -16.50 -25.13 -6.65
N GLY A 64 -16.43 -23.84 -7.01
CA GLY A 64 -17.36 -23.24 -7.96
C GLY A 64 -18.79 -23.12 -7.45
N LEU A 65 -18.98 -22.93 -6.15
CA LEU A 65 -20.28 -22.82 -5.49
C LEU A 65 -20.92 -21.44 -5.64
N PHE A 66 -20.11 -20.40 -5.81
CA PHE A 66 -20.51 -19.03 -6.10
C PHE A 66 -20.55 -18.78 -7.62
N THR A 67 -21.24 -17.72 -8.03
CA THR A 67 -21.23 -17.25 -9.43
C THR A 67 -19.85 -16.76 -9.80
N ALA A 68 -19.20 -15.95 -8.94
CA ALA A 68 -17.79 -15.58 -9.08
C ALA A 68 -16.87 -16.81 -9.02
N ARG A 69 -15.78 -16.77 -9.76
CA ARG A 69 -14.79 -17.83 -9.89
C ARG A 69 -13.39 -17.33 -9.49
N ASN A 70 -12.45 -18.26 -9.31
CA ASN A 70 -11.04 -17.94 -9.04
C ASN A 70 -10.41 -17.01 -10.07
N ILE A 71 -10.92 -17.01 -11.30
CA ILE A 71 -10.43 -16.13 -12.37
C ILE A 71 -10.80 -14.64 -12.12
N ASP A 72 -11.85 -14.40 -11.33
CA ASP A 72 -12.34 -13.06 -11.00
C ASP A 72 -11.59 -12.44 -9.83
N LEU A 73 -10.80 -13.26 -9.11
CA LEU A 73 -9.98 -12.77 -8.00
C LEU A 73 -8.87 -11.83 -8.49
N LYS A 74 -8.59 -10.78 -7.70
CA LYS A 74 -7.56 -9.75 -7.97
C LYS A 74 -6.16 -10.31 -8.22
N ARG A 75 -5.76 -11.37 -7.52
CA ARG A 75 -4.45 -12.03 -7.66
C ARG A 75 -4.55 -13.28 -8.50
N LYS A 76 -4.02 -13.18 -9.71
CA LYS A 76 -3.79 -14.35 -10.57
C LYS A 76 -2.32 -14.79 -10.43
N PRO A 77 -2.03 -16.10 -10.29
CA PRO A 77 -0.64 -16.56 -10.25
C PRO A 77 0.08 -16.23 -11.56
N GLY A 78 1.20 -15.52 -11.45
CA GLY A 78 2.02 -15.13 -12.59
C GLY A 78 3.48 -15.48 -12.38
N PHE A 79 4.10 -16.22 -13.32
CA PHE A 79 5.53 -16.52 -13.30
C PHE A 79 6.30 -15.43 -14.07
N LYS A 80 7.29 -14.77 -13.44
CA LYS A 80 8.22 -13.85 -14.13
C LYS A 80 9.66 -14.29 -13.89
N PRO A 81 10.45 -14.51 -14.97
CA PRO A 81 11.88 -14.78 -14.81
C PRO A 81 12.60 -13.57 -14.21
N ARG A 82 13.47 -13.81 -13.22
CA ARG A 82 14.32 -12.78 -12.62
C ARG A 82 15.38 -12.33 -13.63
N LYS A 83 15.38 -11.04 -13.98
CA LYS A 83 16.50 -10.39 -14.68
C LYS A 83 17.49 -9.85 -13.64
N CYS A 84 18.73 -10.32 -13.71
CA CYS A 84 19.82 -9.80 -12.88
C CYS A 84 20.39 -8.55 -13.53
N HIS A 85 20.28 -7.39 -12.89
CA HIS A 85 20.93 -6.14 -13.32
C HIS A 85 22.11 -5.85 -12.41
N LYS A 86 23.30 -5.72 -12.99
CA LYS A 86 24.47 -5.20 -12.30
C LYS A 86 24.38 -3.67 -12.24
N THR A 87 24.26 -3.11 -11.06
CA THR A 87 24.29 -1.65 -10.84
C THR A 87 25.63 -1.27 -10.21
N GLN A 88 26.23 -0.19 -10.69
CA GLN A 88 27.43 0.38 -10.06
C GLN A 88 27.03 1.07 -8.75
N ILE A 89 27.68 0.70 -7.67
CA ILE A 89 27.50 1.32 -6.36
C ILE A 89 28.30 2.62 -6.36
N THR A 90 27.61 3.76 -6.35
CA THR A 90 28.26 5.07 -6.22
C THR A 90 28.24 5.48 -4.75
N ASN A 91 29.40 5.41 -4.10
CA ASN A 91 29.55 5.90 -2.73
C ASN A 91 29.67 7.44 -2.81
N ARG A 92 28.63 8.17 -2.37
CA ARG A 92 28.62 9.65 -2.35
C ARG A 92 28.68 10.13 -0.91
N MET A 93 29.55 11.08 -0.61
CA MET A 93 29.67 11.75 0.70
C MET A 93 28.33 12.33 1.20
N VAL A 94 27.40 12.62 0.29
CA VAL A 94 26.04 13.10 0.59
C VAL A 94 25.24 12.13 1.49
N PHE A 95 25.59 10.83 1.49
CA PHE A 95 24.92 9.80 2.28
C PHE A 95 25.62 9.47 3.59
N GLU A 96 26.70 10.18 3.93
CA GLU A 96 27.44 10.00 5.18
C GLU A 96 26.53 10.27 6.38
N LYS A 97 26.55 9.38 7.39
CA LYS A 97 25.66 9.38 8.56
C LYS A 97 24.17 9.25 8.25
N ARG A 98 23.83 8.79 7.04
CA ARG A 98 22.45 8.55 6.58
C ARG A 98 22.28 7.17 5.97
N LEU A 99 23.19 6.25 6.26
CA LEU A 99 23.13 4.88 5.73
C LEU A 99 22.06 4.06 6.45
N PHE A 100 21.67 2.96 5.85
CA PHE A 100 20.75 2.02 6.49
C PHE A 100 21.26 1.48 7.82
N SER A 101 22.58 1.33 7.99
CA SER A 101 23.21 0.99 9.28
C SER A 101 22.89 2.03 10.36
N ASP A 102 23.07 3.33 10.03
CA ASP A 102 22.81 4.42 10.96
C ASP A 102 21.29 4.49 11.31
N PHE A 103 20.44 4.20 10.33
CA PHE A 103 18.99 4.09 10.53
C PHE A 103 18.62 2.95 11.49
N CYS A 104 19.25 1.78 11.36
CA CYS A 104 18.98 0.64 12.24
C CYS A 104 19.39 0.90 13.69
N GLU A 105 20.42 1.73 13.94
CA GLU A 105 20.84 2.12 15.29
C GLU A 105 19.77 2.91 16.05
N LEU A 106 18.87 3.61 15.34
CA LEU A 106 17.78 4.37 15.95
C LEU A 106 16.69 3.48 16.57
N GLN A 107 16.60 2.20 16.22
CA GLN A 107 15.62 1.23 16.72
C GLN A 107 14.17 1.77 16.69
N LEU A 108 13.81 2.43 15.60
CA LEU A 108 12.51 3.09 15.44
C LEU A 108 11.36 2.08 15.33
N SER A 109 10.29 2.33 16.05
CA SER A 109 9.04 1.57 15.96
C SER A 109 8.14 2.06 14.79
N SER A 110 8.35 3.27 14.33
CA SER A 110 7.57 3.92 13.26
C SER A 110 8.46 4.85 12.44
N PHE A 111 8.29 4.82 11.14
CA PHE A 111 8.97 5.70 10.19
C PHE A 111 8.19 5.74 8.88
N VAL A 112 8.57 6.62 7.98
CA VAL A 112 7.96 6.76 6.65
C VAL A 112 8.92 6.20 5.59
N GLU A 113 8.44 5.28 4.76
CA GLU A 113 9.16 4.85 3.55
C GLU A 113 8.79 5.77 2.39
N MET A 114 9.77 6.18 1.58
CA MET A 114 9.57 7.05 0.42
C MET A 114 10.18 6.43 -0.84
N ASP A 115 9.48 6.57 -1.98
CA ASP A 115 9.93 6.05 -3.28
C ASP A 115 9.24 6.77 -4.43
N THR A 116 9.64 6.48 -5.65
CA THR A 116 8.97 6.95 -6.86
C THR A 116 8.42 5.79 -7.70
N VAL A 117 7.26 6.00 -8.30
CA VAL A 117 6.64 5.07 -9.23
C VAL A 117 6.60 5.70 -10.61
N HIS A 118 7.43 5.17 -11.51
CA HIS A 118 7.52 5.67 -12.88
C HIS A 118 6.34 5.23 -13.76
N SER A 119 5.96 6.13 -14.65
CA SER A 119 5.02 5.95 -15.75
C SER A 119 5.58 5.06 -16.88
N SER A 120 4.86 4.98 -18.00
CA SER A 120 5.41 4.47 -19.26
C SER A 120 6.60 5.31 -19.72
N ARG A 121 7.40 4.78 -20.67
CA ARG A 121 8.57 5.50 -21.22
C ARG A 121 8.21 6.78 -21.97
N GLU A 122 6.98 6.92 -22.39
CA GLU A 122 6.47 8.04 -23.19
C GLU A 122 6.03 9.23 -22.35
N SER A 123 5.86 9.04 -21.03
CA SER A 123 5.44 10.10 -20.11
C SER A 123 6.54 10.44 -19.13
N SER A 124 6.76 11.73 -18.89
CA SER A 124 7.68 12.25 -17.86
C SER A 124 7.10 12.24 -16.46
N LYS A 125 5.77 12.05 -16.34
CA LYS A 125 5.10 12.06 -15.05
C LYS A 125 5.48 10.86 -14.19
N THR A 126 5.57 11.07 -12.87
CA THR A 126 5.99 10.09 -11.88
C THR A 126 5.15 10.31 -10.62
N LEU A 127 4.88 9.27 -9.86
CA LEU A 127 4.29 9.41 -8.52
C LEU A 127 5.39 9.38 -7.47
N LEU A 128 5.46 10.41 -6.62
CA LEU A 128 6.17 10.37 -5.35
C LEU A 128 5.25 9.69 -4.34
N THR A 129 5.73 8.66 -3.69
CA THR A 129 4.93 7.83 -2.78
C THR A 129 5.53 7.79 -1.39
N PHE A 130 4.67 7.81 -0.37
CA PHE A 130 5.03 7.63 1.03
C PHE A 130 4.22 6.50 1.64
N PHE A 131 4.83 5.78 2.56
CA PHE A 131 4.17 4.74 3.32
C PHE A 131 4.54 4.84 4.80
N PHE A 132 3.54 5.07 5.63
CA PHE A 132 3.67 5.13 7.09
C PHE A 132 3.65 3.72 7.64
N THR A 133 4.75 3.28 8.20
CA THR A 133 4.93 1.87 8.58
C THR A 133 4.02 1.42 9.72
N LYS A 134 3.67 2.31 10.64
CA LYS A 134 2.77 2.04 11.78
C LYS A 134 1.31 1.95 11.33
N GLU A 135 0.81 2.98 10.65
CA GLU A 135 -0.59 3.10 10.22
C GLU A 135 -0.88 2.30 8.95
N LYS A 136 0.15 1.80 8.25
CA LYS A 136 0.05 1.21 6.91
C LYS A 136 -0.57 2.16 5.89
N LEU A 137 -0.51 3.47 6.17
CA LEU A 137 -1.08 4.53 5.35
C LEU A 137 -0.20 4.78 4.13
N PHE A 138 -0.82 4.85 2.96
CA PHE A 138 -0.16 5.12 1.69
C PHE A 138 -0.55 6.50 1.17
N LEU A 139 0.43 7.29 0.72
CA LEU A 139 0.21 8.55 0.02
C LEU A 139 0.90 8.53 -1.34
N ALA A 140 0.33 9.25 -2.31
CA ALA A 140 0.95 9.43 -3.61
C ALA A 140 0.69 10.86 -4.13
N PHE A 141 1.74 11.46 -4.70
CA PHE A 141 1.71 12.80 -5.27
C PHE A 141 2.22 12.78 -6.71
N LEU A 142 1.47 13.39 -7.62
CA LEU A 142 1.82 13.43 -9.02
C LEU A 142 2.89 14.51 -9.27
N LEU A 143 4.02 14.07 -9.80
CA LEU A 143 5.11 14.92 -10.27
C LEU A 143 5.08 15.01 -11.80
N ASN A 144 5.19 16.21 -12.37
CA ASN A 144 5.32 16.39 -13.83
C ASN A 144 6.66 15.86 -14.34
N ARG A 145 7.69 15.94 -13.50
CA ARG A 145 9.04 15.40 -13.78
C ARG A 145 9.65 14.88 -12.48
N CYS A 146 10.38 13.77 -12.55
CA CYS A 146 11.11 13.19 -11.42
C CYS A 146 12.43 13.96 -11.20
N THR A 147 12.37 15.03 -10.41
CA THR A 147 13.54 15.88 -10.10
C THR A 147 13.60 16.20 -8.61
N LYS A 148 14.79 16.51 -8.09
CA LYS A 148 15.01 16.97 -6.70
C LYS A 148 14.08 18.14 -6.34
N GLY A 149 13.97 19.14 -7.22
CA GLY A 149 13.11 20.30 -7.00
C GLY A 149 11.63 19.93 -6.94
N ALA A 150 11.16 18.99 -7.77
CA ALA A 150 9.76 18.53 -7.73
C ALA A 150 9.44 17.78 -6.42
N VAL A 151 10.36 16.96 -5.93
CA VAL A 151 10.22 16.28 -4.63
C VAL A 151 10.18 17.31 -3.51
N ARG A 152 11.14 18.26 -3.47
CA ARG A 152 11.16 19.34 -2.49
C ARG A 152 9.85 20.14 -2.46
N LEU A 153 9.30 20.48 -3.62
CA LEU A 153 8.01 21.22 -3.70
C LEU A 153 6.84 20.46 -3.06
N ILE A 154 6.85 19.14 -3.06
CA ILE A 154 5.83 18.37 -2.34
C ILE A 154 6.01 18.51 -0.83
N PHE A 155 7.25 18.41 -0.33
CA PHE A 155 7.57 18.65 1.08
C PHE A 155 7.13 20.05 1.52
N ASP A 156 7.54 21.08 0.77
CA ASP A 156 7.19 22.48 1.06
C ASP A 156 5.67 22.71 1.06
N ARG A 157 4.94 22.06 0.15
CA ARG A 157 3.47 22.13 0.08
C ARG A 157 2.81 21.45 1.28
N LEU A 158 3.28 20.29 1.69
CA LEU A 158 2.77 19.57 2.85
C LEU A 158 3.04 20.35 4.13
N GLU A 159 4.28 20.82 4.32
CA GLU A 159 4.65 21.65 5.46
C GLU A 159 3.81 22.92 5.53
N LYS A 160 3.60 23.62 4.42
CA LYS A 160 2.74 24.81 4.39
C LYS A 160 1.28 24.53 4.80
N ARG A 161 0.77 23.31 4.53
CA ARG A 161 -0.60 22.92 4.90
C ARG A 161 -0.73 22.48 6.35
N MET A 162 0.29 21.87 6.91
CA MET A 162 0.28 21.26 8.24
C MET A 162 0.91 22.17 9.30
N GLY A 163 1.83 23.03 8.88
CA GLY A 163 2.78 23.72 9.76
C GLY A 163 4.03 22.88 10.03
N THR A 164 5.15 23.56 10.34
CA THR A 164 6.47 22.93 10.48
C THR A 164 6.51 21.88 11.61
N TYR A 165 5.91 22.17 12.76
CA TYR A 165 5.91 21.25 13.90
C TYR A 165 5.10 19.98 13.64
N GLU A 166 3.93 20.12 13.03
CA GLU A 166 3.10 18.97 12.67
C GLU A 166 3.79 18.13 11.58
N PHE A 167 4.39 18.80 10.57
CA PHE A 167 5.17 18.09 9.56
C PHE A 167 6.31 17.28 10.18
N LEU A 168 7.09 17.88 11.10
CA LEU A 168 8.16 17.19 11.81
C LEU A 168 7.64 15.99 12.60
N SER A 169 6.52 16.13 13.30
CA SER A 169 5.92 15.06 14.10
C SER A 169 5.49 13.87 13.23
N VAL A 170 4.98 14.15 12.03
CA VAL A 170 4.41 13.13 11.11
C VAL A 170 5.48 12.50 10.21
N PHE A 171 6.49 13.28 9.79
CA PHE A 171 7.57 12.87 8.88
C PHE A 171 8.95 12.87 9.56
N GLU A 172 9.02 12.56 10.84
CA GLU A 172 10.25 12.67 11.64
C GLU A 172 11.43 11.92 11.00
N TYR A 173 11.19 10.66 10.58
CA TYR A 173 12.20 9.81 9.94
C TYR A 173 11.68 9.26 8.61
N ILE A 174 12.44 9.48 7.55
CA ILE A 174 12.11 8.99 6.21
C ILE A 174 13.22 8.07 5.70
N LEU A 175 12.85 6.87 5.29
CA LEU A 175 13.72 5.90 4.64
C LEU A 175 13.44 5.85 3.14
N THR A 176 14.47 6.09 2.30
CA THR A 176 14.34 6.11 0.85
C THR A 176 15.48 5.34 0.16
N ASP A 177 15.43 5.20 -1.16
CA ASP A 177 16.56 4.70 -1.93
C ASP A 177 17.52 5.84 -2.32
N ARG A 178 18.59 5.48 -3.05
CA ARG A 178 19.59 6.44 -3.53
C ARG A 178 19.23 6.97 -4.93
N GLY A 179 17.95 7.18 -5.20
CA GLY A 179 17.48 7.80 -6.46
C GLY A 179 18.06 9.21 -6.63
N SER A 180 18.28 9.63 -7.88
CA SER A 180 18.82 10.95 -8.16
C SER A 180 17.93 12.09 -7.66
N GLU A 181 16.62 11.86 -7.61
CA GLU A 181 15.59 12.76 -7.10
C GLU A 181 15.67 12.99 -5.58
N PHE A 182 16.24 12.02 -4.86
CA PHE A 182 16.46 12.09 -3.40
C PHE A 182 17.89 12.46 -3.02
N GLY A 183 18.74 12.78 -4.00
CA GLY A 183 20.17 13.02 -3.82
C GLY A 183 20.53 14.41 -3.28
N ASP A 184 19.59 15.09 -2.59
CA ASP A 184 19.81 16.35 -1.87
C ASP A 184 19.07 16.31 -0.53
N PRO A 185 19.57 15.52 0.44
CA PRO A 185 18.91 15.37 1.73
C PRO A 185 18.80 16.70 2.49
N VAL A 186 19.82 17.56 2.43
CA VAL A 186 19.81 18.85 3.13
C VAL A 186 18.63 19.70 2.69
N ALA A 187 18.38 19.80 1.38
CA ALA A 187 17.25 20.55 0.86
C ALA A 187 15.88 19.96 1.24
N LEU A 188 15.80 18.63 1.45
CA LEU A 188 14.57 17.96 1.91
C LEU A 188 14.39 18.10 3.43
N GLU A 189 15.47 18.04 4.20
CA GLU A 189 15.47 18.16 5.66
C GLU A 189 15.24 19.58 6.15
N THR A 190 15.59 20.59 5.34
CA THR A 190 15.41 22.01 5.72
C THR A 190 14.01 22.47 5.34
N GLY A 191 13.26 22.93 6.34
CA GLY A 191 11.90 23.46 6.19
C GLY A 191 11.85 24.87 5.63
N LEU A 192 10.62 25.41 5.51
CA LEU A 192 10.37 26.76 4.99
C LEU A 192 10.92 27.85 5.94
N ASP A 193 10.96 27.54 7.24
CA ASP A 193 11.48 28.46 8.29
C ASP A 193 12.96 28.18 8.60
N GLU A 194 13.69 27.51 7.70
CA GLU A 194 15.09 27.09 7.87
C GLU A 194 15.31 26.12 9.07
N ILE A 195 14.23 25.61 9.67
CA ILE A 195 14.27 24.61 10.74
C ILE A 195 14.30 23.21 10.12
N GLN A 196 14.95 22.26 10.79
CA GLN A 196 14.93 20.87 10.37
C GLN A 196 13.50 20.31 10.48
N ARG A 197 12.94 19.84 9.35
CA ARG A 197 11.57 19.30 9.28
C ARG A 197 11.50 17.78 9.21
N THR A 198 12.61 17.08 8.95
CA THR A 198 12.68 15.62 8.84
C THR A 198 14.13 15.16 8.90
N SER A 199 14.34 13.84 9.05
CA SER A 199 15.66 13.20 8.91
C SER A 199 15.57 12.11 7.83
N ILE A 200 16.42 12.19 6.79
CA ILE A 200 16.40 11.28 5.65
C ILE A 200 17.50 10.24 5.74
N TYR A 201 17.13 8.98 5.62
CA TYR A 201 18.03 7.83 5.58
C TYR A 201 17.88 7.06 4.26
N TYR A 202 18.92 6.35 3.88
CA TYR A 202 19.01 5.69 2.59
C TYR A 202 19.23 4.19 2.72
N CYS A 203 18.41 3.43 2.00
CA CYS A 203 18.59 1.99 1.86
C CYS A 203 19.93 1.64 1.20
N ASP A 204 20.41 0.43 1.48
CA ASP A 204 21.51 -0.14 0.73
C ASP A 204 21.14 -0.34 -0.74
N PRO A 205 22.10 -0.16 -1.65
CA PRO A 205 21.86 -0.39 -3.07
C PRO A 205 21.34 -1.80 -3.33
N MET A 206 20.31 -1.91 -4.17
CA MET A 206 19.67 -3.18 -4.57
C MET A 206 19.03 -3.99 -3.44
N ARG A 207 18.76 -3.40 -2.28
CA ARG A 207 18.08 -4.01 -1.14
C ARG A 207 16.64 -3.50 -1.01
N SER A 208 15.81 -3.76 -2.01
CA SER A 208 14.40 -3.33 -2.03
C SER A 208 13.60 -3.83 -0.81
N GLY A 209 13.91 -5.01 -0.30
CA GLY A 209 13.28 -5.57 0.91
C GLY A 209 13.43 -4.72 2.18
N GLN A 210 14.30 -3.70 2.19
CA GLN A 210 14.42 -2.73 3.29
C GLN A 210 13.23 -1.73 3.32
N LYS A 211 12.42 -1.65 2.24
CA LYS A 211 11.18 -0.86 2.11
C LYS A 211 9.98 -1.79 1.84
N GLY A 212 9.79 -2.81 2.67
CA GLY A 212 8.80 -3.87 2.43
C GLY A 212 7.35 -3.39 2.46
N GLY A 213 7.04 -2.37 3.27
CA GLY A 213 5.70 -1.80 3.36
C GLY A 213 5.30 -1.09 2.08
N LEU A 214 6.20 -0.27 1.54
CA LEU A 214 5.98 0.47 0.30
C LEU A 214 5.90 -0.46 -0.92
N GLU A 215 6.70 -1.55 -0.96
CA GLU A 215 6.58 -2.56 -2.03
C GLU A 215 5.19 -3.21 -2.05
N GLN A 216 4.62 -3.50 -0.89
CA GLN A 216 3.26 -4.02 -0.78
C GLN A 216 2.22 -2.99 -1.25
N ALA A 217 2.35 -1.72 -0.85
CA ALA A 217 1.48 -0.64 -1.29
C ALA A 217 1.58 -0.41 -2.80
N HIS A 218 2.78 -0.45 -3.37
CA HIS A 218 2.98 -0.39 -4.82
C HIS A 218 2.33 -1.57 -5.56
N THR A 219 2.28 -2.76 -4.96
CA THR A 219 1.57 -3.89 -5.54
C THR A 219 0.08 -3.59 -5.71
N MET A 220 -0.55 -2.94 -4.71
CA MET A 220 -1.95 -2.52 -4.81
C MET A 220 -2.16 -1.38 -5.80
N LEU A 221 -1.28 -0.37 -5.77
CA LEU A 221 -1.29 0.70 -6.76
C LEU A 221 -1.21 0.11 -8.20
N ARG A 222 -0.39 -0.92 -8.40
CA ARG A 222 -0.21 -1.58 -9.70
C ARG A 222 -1.37 -2.47 -10.14
N MET A 223 -2.33 -2.74 -9.27
CA MET A 223 -3.60 -3.36 -9.67
C MET A 223 -4.49 -2.36 -10.42
N VAL A 224 -4.44 -1.08 -10.04
CA VAL A 224 -5.18 0.02 -10.67
C VAL A 224 -4.38 0.64 -11.82
N LEU A 225 -3.09 0.87 -11.60
CA LEU A 225 -2.15 1.44 -12.59
C LEU A 225 -1.09 0.40 -12.95
N PRO A 226 -1.37 -0.55 -13.86
CA PRO A 226 -0.42 -1.58 -14.26
C PRO A 226 0.90 -1.02 -14.74
N LYS A 227 1.97 -1.82 -14.66
CA LYS A 227 3.30 -1.40 -15.13
C LYS A 227 3.26 -1.13 -16.64
N GLY A 228 3.68 0.07 -17.04
CA GLY A 228 3.63 0.53 -18.42
C GLY A 228 2.43 1.43 -18.75
N THR A 229 1.49 1.63 -17.79
CA THR A 229 0.41 2.62 -17.94
C THR A 229 1.01 4.03 -17.99
N SER A 230 0.55 4.84 -18.94
CA SER A 230 0.92 6.25 -19.03
C SER A 230 0.21 7.07 -17.95
N PHE A 231 0.95 7.95 -17.27
CA PHE A 231 0.39 8.89 -16.29
C PHE A 231 0.09 10.26 -16.91
N GLU A 232 0.22 10.39 -18.23
CA GLU A 232 0.10 11.69 -18.92
C GLU A 232 -1.23 12.38 -18.65
N PHE A 233 -2.32 11.61 -18.64
CA PHE A 233 -3.67 12.14 -18.44
C PHE A 233 -4.11 12.11 -16.97
N LEU A 234 -3.29 11.55 -16.05
CA LEU A 234 -3.62 11.56 -14.62
C LEU A 234 -3.54 12.98 -14.06
N THR A 235 -4.51 13.29 -13.22
CA THR A 235 -4.52 14.46 -12.34
C THR A 235 -4.22 14.04 -10.89
N GLN A 236 -3.89 15.00 -10.02
CA GLN A 236 -3.75 14.70 -8.59
C GLN A 236 -5.07 14.20 -7.97
N TRP A 237 -6.22 14.61 -8.51
CA TRP A 237 -7.51 14.13 -8.07
C TRP A 237 -7.70 12.63 -8.32
N ASP A 238 -7.31 12.16 -9.52
CA ASP A 238 -7.36 10.72 -9.85
C ASP A 238 -6.44 9.91 -8.92
N VAL A 239 -5.23 10.43 -8.66
CA VAL A 239 -4.29 9.81 -7.73
C VAL A 239 -4.86 9.74 -6.32
N ASN A 240 -5.48 10.83 -5.84
CA ASN A 240 -6.11 10.86 -4.52
C ASN A 240 -7.27 9.87 -4.42
N LEU A 241 -8.05 9.68 -5.48
CA LEU A 241 -9.11 8.68 -5.51
C LEU A 241 -8.54 7.27 -5.33
N ILE A 242 -7.50 6.92 -6.09
CA ILE A 242 -6.82 5.61 -5.97
C ILE A 242 -6.26 5.42 -4.55
N VAL A 243 -5.60 6.44 -4.01
CA VAL A 243 -5.03 6.42 -2.66
C VAL A 243 -6.12 6.23 -1.60
N ASN A 244 -7.27 6.87 -1.75
CA ASN A 244 -8.41 6.72 -0.84
C ASN A 244 -8.96 5.29 -0.85
N HIS A 245 -9.08 4.64 -2.02
CA HIS A 245 -9.46 3.21 -2.10
C HIS A 245 -8.44 2.32 -1.39
N ILE A 246 -7.14 2.51 -1.65
CA ILE A 246 -6.06 1.74 -1.02
C ILE A 246 -6.10 1.87 0.51
N ASN A 247 -6.31 3.10 1.03
CA ASN A 247 -6.33 3.36 2.46
C ASN A 247 -7.65 3.00 3.15
N SER A 248 -8.73 2.83 2.39
CA SER A 248 -10.02 2.36 2.91
C SER A 248 -10.17 0.83 2.86
N THR A 249 -9.15 0.12 2.34
CA THR A 249 -9.12 -1.34 2.30
C THR A 249 -8.67 -1.91 3.65
N PRO A 250 -9.45 -2.79 4.31
CA PRO A 250 -9.07 -3.42 5.58
C PRO A 250 -7.76 -4.22 5.46
N ARG A 251 -6.94 -4.19 6.53
CA ARG A 251 -5.67 -4.91 6.60
C ARG A 251 -5.70 -5.95 7.72
N GLU A 252 -5.25 -7.17 7.42
CA GLU A 252 -5.05 -8.20 8.42
C GLU A 252 -4.01 -7.76 9.48
N SER A 253 -2.93 -7.09 9.04
CA SER A 253 -1.90 -6.54 9.93
C SER A 253 -2.38 -5.41 10.85
N LEU A 254 -3.58 -4.87 10.62
CA LEU A 254 -4.27 -3.89 11.47
C LEU A 254 -5.52 -4.49 12.14
N ASN A 255 -5.58 -5.83 12.27
CA ASN A 255 -6.72 -6.55 12.87
C ASN A 255 -8.07 -6.22 12.19
N GLY A 256 -8.09 -6.10 10.88
CA GLY A 256 -9.28 -5.79 10.09
C GLY A 256 -9.62 -4.31 9.97
N ARG A 257 -8.85 -3.43 10.60
CA ARG A 257 -9.02 -1.98 10.46
C ARG A 257 -8.42 -1.48 9.14
N THR A 258 -8.91 -0.33 8.68
CA THR A 258 -8.34 0.32 7.51
C THR A 258 -7.14 1.20 7.89
N PRO A 259 -6.18 1.42 6.99
CA PRO A 259 -5.13 2.41 7.17
C PRO A 259 -5.68 3.80 7.48
N TYR A 260 -6.79 4.21 6.84
CA TYR A 260 -7.46 5.48 7.08
C TYR A 260 -7.93 5.60 8.54
N ASP A 261 -8.65 4.59 9.07
CA ASP A 261 -9.19 4.63 10.42
C ASP A 261 -8.06 4.62 11.46
N THR A 262 -6.99 3.86 11.21
CA THR A 262 -5.81 3.84 12.10
C THR A 262 -5.10 5.19 12.10
N ALA A 263 -4.90 5.79 10.92
CA ALA A 263 -4.26 7.09 10.80
C ALA A 263 -5.12 8.23 11.39
N LEU A 264 -6.45 8.12 11.30
CA LEU A 264 -7.36 9.09 11.93
C LEU A 264 -7.18 9.14 13.44
N GLU A 265 -6.93 8.01 14.10
CA GLU A 265 -6.69 7.95 15.54
C GLU A 265 -5.28 8.41 15.94
N THR A 266 -4.26 8.10 15.13
CA THR A 266 -2.86 8.36 15.50
C THR A 266 -2.38 9.73 15.02
N LEU A 267 -2.74 10.14 13.80
CA LEU A 267 -2.30 11.39 13.17
C LEU A 267 -3.36 12.51 13.25
N GLY A 268 -4.61 12.14 13.51
CA GLY A 268 -5.70 13.11 13.62
C GLY A 268 -6.32 13.53 12.28
N LYS A 269 -7.50 14.13 12.38
CA LYS A 269 -8.31 14.53 11.21
C LYS A 269 -7.68 15.66 10.39
N GLU A 270 -7.00 16.60 11.05
CA GLU A 270 -6.38 17.75 10.39
C GLU A 270 -5.23 17.31 9.47
N THR A 271 -4.40 16.37 9.92
CA THR A 271 -3.34 15.76 9.13
C THR A 271 -3.89 15.02 7.91
N LEU A 272 -4.96 14.23 8.09
CA LEU A 272 -5.60 13.54 6.96
C LEU A 272 -6.20 14.51 5.95
N ASN A 273 -6.77 15.62 6.42
CA ASN A 273 -7.27 16.70 5.55
C ASN A 273 -6.12 17.39 4.79
N ALA A 274 -4.97 17.63 5.44
CA ALA A 274 -3.79 18.16 4.77
C ALA A 274 -3.28 17.25 3.66
N PHE A 275 -3.41 15.93 3.83
CA PHE A 275 -3.13 14.92 2.81
C PHE A 275 -4.24 14.80 1.76
N GLN A 276 -5.39 15.44 1.95
CA GLN A 276 -6.58 15.35 1.10
C GLN A 276 -7.17 13.92 1.06
N LEU A 277 -7.03 13.17 2.14
CA LEU A 277 -7.58 11.83 2.26
C LEU A 277 -9.06 11.87 2.63
N LYS A 278 -9.80 10.91 2.06
CA LYS A 278 -11.21 10.67 2.37
C LYS A 278 -11.43 9.17 2.56
N ARG A 279 -12.28 8.82 3.50
CA ARG A 279 -12.75 7.45 3.66
C ARG A 279 -13.72 7.11 2.54
N ILE A 280 -13.54 5.97 1.92
CA ILE A 280 -14.47 5.41 0.94
C ILE A 280 -15.38 4.41 1.67
N ASP A 281 -16.64 4.36 1.27
CA ASP A 281 -17.60 3.38 1.77
C ASP A 281 -17.07 1.96 1.53
N PRO A 282 -17.14 1.05 2.51
CA PRO A 282 -16.63 -0.31 2.39
C PRO A 282 -17.08 -1.05 1.14
N ASP A 283 -18.34 -0.91 0.74
CA ASP A 283 -18.90 -1.61 -0.41
C ASP A 283 -18.47 -1.00 -1.76
N LEU A 284 -17.99 0.23 -1.74
CA LEU A 284 -17.49 0.95 -2.92
C LEU A 284 -15.96 0.84 -3.08
N VAL A 285 -15.26 0.24 -2.10
CA VAL A 285 -13.78 0.09 -2.18
C VAL A 285 -13.43 -0.98 -3.21
N ASN A 286 -12.60 -0.62 -4.19
CA ASN A 286 -12.11 -1.49 -5.28
C ASN A 286 -10.67 -1.99 -5.02
#